data_504d1ab345cd68270d82c431d8a42930
#
_entry.id   504d1ab345cd68270d82c431d8a42930
#
_cell.length_a   1.000
_cell.length_b   1.000
_cell.length_c   1.000
_cell.angle_alpha   90.00
_cell.angle_beta   90.00
_cell.angle_gamma   90.00
#
_symmetry.space_group_name_H-M   'P 1'
#
loop_
_entity.id
_entity.type
_entity.pdbx_description
1 polymer ?
#
loop_
_entity_poly.entity_id
_entity_poly.type
_entity_poly.pdbx_seq_one_letter_code
_entity_poly.pdbx_strand_id
1 'polypeptide(L)'
;MARETLLLVEKCAHCFSWYDIETGQRLYSLQLPDYPHEFVTDSAERYAYVGHYGVETSGHVGAGGHSLLQIDIRSRQLVRSIDLSPFNRLHGLQMDEQDRLYALSEEKAMLLVLDSPSRDTAARRAVPSGGVQSHLFALTRDGQTAFCMNLLSHTVTKVRPWDPLFAPVACHPGQKPEGFALSADERTLYVSNRWSQTLVAIDTETMQVKTCVASRDDPTRLYLQADGLRMLVTNYGERSLSIVDSLTLKELAHVSTGARAIALSFHPTRALAYVSLDDDRVGIFNLASCEFDGYIATQREPDVSKVVVL
;
A
#
# COMPACT_ATOMS: atom_id res chain seq x y z
N MET A 1 -28.54 7.73 8.85
CA MET A 1 -27.39 7.86 9.76
C MET A 1 -26.15 7.57 8.95
N ALA A 2 -25.07 8.30 9.16
CA ALA A 2 -23.78 8.01 8.52
C ALA A 2 -23.30 6.63 8.94
N ARG A 3 -22.81 5.83 8.00
CA ARG A 3 -22.43 4.42 8.20
C ARG A 3 -20.95 4.25 7.96
N GLU A 4 -20.23 3.72 8.92
CA GLU A 4 -18.84 3.35 8.73
C GLU A 4 -18.74 2.11 7.82
N THR A 5 -17.96 2.24 6.76
CA THR A 5 -17.89 1.27 5.67
C THR A 5 -16.44 0.95 5.37
N LEU A 6 -16.08 -0.32 5.33
CA LEU A 6 -14.79 -0.78 4.85
C LEU A 6 -14.84 -0.91 3.32
N LEU A 7 -14.07 -0.09 2.63
CA LEU A 7 -13.75 -0.27 1.22
C LEU A 7 -12.64 -1.32 1.12
N LEU A 8 -12.75 -2.24 0.17
CA LEU A 8 -11.84 -3.38 0.06
C LEU A 8 -11.62 -3.78 -1.39
N VAL A 9 -10.37 -3.89 -1.81
CA VAL A 9 -10.00 -4.63 -3.03
C VAL A 9 -9.96 -6.13 -2.68
N GLU A 10 -10.64 -6.94 -3.48
CA GLU A 10 -10.60 -8.40 -3.40
C GLU A 10 -9.95 -8.90 -4.69
N LYS A 11 -8.63 -9.05 -4.64
CA LYS A 11 -7.75 -9.15 -5.81
C LYS A 11 -8.08 -10.35 -6.71
N CYS A 12 -8.21 -11.53 -6.13
CA CYS A 12 -8.50 -12.77 -6.88
C CYS A 12 -10.01 -13.00 -7.11
N ALA A 13 -10.87 -12.16 -6.54
CA ALA A 13 -12.27 -12.06 -6.92
C ALA A 13 -12.50 -10.99 -8.00
N HIS A 14 -11.46 -10.24 -8.36
CA HIS A 14 -11.50 -9.19 -9.37
C HIS A 14 -12.56 -8.13 -9.09
N CYS A 15 -12.66 -7.68 -7.84
CA CYS A 15 -13.70 -6.71 -7.48
C CYS A 15 -13.25 -5.70 -6.41
N PHE A 16 -14.04 -4.64 -6.32
CA PHE A 16 -13.97 -3.64 -5.27
C PHE A 16 -15.27 -3.68 -4.48
N SER A 17 -15.18 -3.85 -3.15
CA SER A 17 -16.34 -4.15 -2.31
C SER A 17 -16.50 -3.17 -1.15
N TRP A 18 -17.74 -3.05 -0.68
CA TRP A 18 -18.16 -2.25 0.47
C TRP A 18 -18.70 -3.17 1.55
N TYR A 19 -18.13 -3.11 2.74
CA TYR A 19 -18.56 -3.88 3.90
C TYR A 19 -19.02 -2.95 5.02
N ASP A 20 -20.10 -3.29 5.66
CA ASP A 20 -20.50 -2.68 6.91
C ASP A 20 -19.59 -3.19 8.02
N ILE A 21 -18.89 -2.27 8.72
CA ILE A 21 -17.91 -2.70 9.73
C ILE A 21 -18.54 -3.19 11.03
N GLU A 22 -19.78 -2.77 11.33
CA GLU A 22 -20.48 -3.19 12.56
C GLU A 22 -21.04 -4.60 12.44
N THR A 23 -21.53 -4.95 11.26
CA THR A 23 -22.17 -6.28 11.03
C THR A 23 -21.28 -7.26 10.27
N GLY A 24 -20.20 -6.79 9.64
CA GLY A 24 -19.37 -7.58 8.72
C GLY A 24 -20.08 -7.91 7.41
N GLN A 25 -21.28 -7.37 7.16
CA GLN A 25 -22.06 -7.67 5.96
C GLN A 25 -21.51 -6.94 4.73
N ARG A 26 -21.34 -7.69 3.61
CA ARG A 26 -21.05 -7.08 2.33
C ARG A 26 -22.28 -6.31 1.79
N LEU A 27 -22.12 -5.01 1.62
CA LEU A 27 -23.18 -4.12 1.15
C LEU A 27 -23.27 -4.08 -0.37
N TYR A 28 -22.13 -4.20 -1.04
CA TYR A 28 -22.04 -4.15 -2.51
C TYR A 28 -20.68 -4.70 -2.95
N SER A 29 -20.62 -5.15 -4.20
CA SER A 29 -19.38 -5.55 -4.89
C SER A 29 -19.45 -5.10 -6.34
N LEU A 30 -18.43 -4.39 -6.79
CA LEU A 30 -18.26 -3.91 -8.16
C LEU A 30 -17.22 -4.77 -8.85
N GLN A 31 -17.62 -5.44 -9.94
CA GLN A 31 -16.69 -6.21 -10.76
C GLN A 31 -15.72 -5.27 -11.48
N LEU A 32 -14.44 -5.61 -11.45
CA LEU A 32 -13.34 -4.89 -12.08
C LEU A 32 -12.60 -5.81 -13.07
N PRO A 33 -11.70 -5.27 -13.91
CA PRO A 33 -10.73 -6.07 -14.65
C PRO A 33 -9.88 -6.96 -13.75
N ASP A 34 -9.25 -7.98 -14.33
CA ASP A 34 -8.48 -9.00 -13.62
C ASP A 34 -7.39 -8.42 -12.72
N TYR A 35 -7.32 -8.94 -11.50
CA TYR A 35 -6.31 -8.60 -10.49
C TYR A 35 -6.16 -7.09 -10.23
N PRO A 36 -7.24 -6.38 -9.80
CA PRO A 36 -7.09 -5.06 -9.19
C PRO A 36 -6.24 -5.19 -7.93
N HIS A 37 -5.44 -4.18 -7.59
CA HIS A 37 -4.54 -4.31 -6.44
C HIS A 37 -4.65 -3.11 -5.50
N GLU A 38 -3.68 -2.19 -5.53
CA GLU A 38 -3.69 -1.02 -4.65
C GLU A 38 -4.82 -0.05 -5.02
N PHE A 39 -5.30 0.70 -4.02
CA PHE A 39 -6.15 1.85 -4.27
C PHE A 39 -5.86 3.01 -3.31
N VAL A 40 -6.20 4.20 -3.74
CA VAL A 40 -6.20 5.43 -2.93
C VAL A 40 -7.52 6.17 -3.12
N THR A 41 -7.86 7.03 -2.17
CA THR A 41 -9.04 7.92 -2.29
C THR A 41 -8.59 9.37 -2.35
N ASP A 42 -9.36 10.22 -3.02
CA ASP A 42 -9.20 11.67 -2.88
C ASP A 42 -9.50 12.13 -1.44
N SER A 43 -9.06 13.34 -1.09
CA SER A 43 -9.23 13.91 0.25
C SER A 43 -10.70 14.06 0.68
N ALA A 44 -11.60 14.22 -0.30
CA ALA A 44 -13.05 14.31 -0.07
C ALA A 44 -13.73 12.93 0.07
N GLU A 45 -13.00 11.83 -0.09
CA GLU A 45 -13.53 10.46 -0.11
C GLU A 45 -14.70 10.27 -1.10
N ARG A 46 -14.65 11.03 -2.19
CA ARG A 46 -15.62 10.91 -3.28
C ARG A 46 -15.22 9.82 -4.25
N TYR A 47 -13.96 9.75 -4.63
CA TYR A 47 -13.45 8.79 -5.59
C TYR A 47 -12.41 7.88 -4.97
N ALA A 48 -12.49 6.59 -5.29
CA ALA A 48 -11.40 5.65 -5.17
C ALA A 48 -10.74 5.46 -6.54
N TYR A 49 -9.41 5.39 -6.56
CA TYR A 49 -8.62 5.10 -7.75
C TYR A 49 -7.92 3.78 -7.54
N VAL A 50 -8.25 2.78 -8.33
CA VAL A 50 -7.73 1.41 -8.22
C VAL A 50 -6.76 1.14 -9.35
N GLY A 51 -5.58 0.64 -9.02
CA GLY A 51 -4.59 0.20 -9.99
C GLY A 51 -4.97 -1.14 -10.60
N HIS A 52 -5.04 -1.21 -11.93
CA HIS A 52 -5.18 -2.48 -12.64
C HIS A 52 -3.80 -3.13 -12.76
N TYR A 53 -3.49 -4.04 -11.84
CA TYR A 53 -2.24 -4.78 -11.85
C TYR A 53 -2.20 -5.85 -12.95
N GLY A 54 -3.30 -6.59 -13.14
CA GLY A 54 -3.54 -7.48 -14.27
C GLY A 54 -2.74 -8.78 -14.25
N VAL A 55 -2.08 -9.10 -13.11
CA VAL A 55 -1.41 -10.38 -12.86
C VAL A 55 -1.61 -10.77 -11.39
N GLU A 56 -1.59 -12.06 -11.10
CA GLU A 56 -1.87 -12.54 -9.74
C GLU A 56 -0.75 -12.17 -8.76
N THR A 57 0.52 -12.34 -9.17
CA THR A 57 1.69 -12.00 -8.34
C THR A 57 2.76 -11.31 -9.17
N SER A 58 3.71 -10.66 -8.49
CA SER A 58 4.88 -10.02 -9.12
C SER A 58 5.79 -11.01 -9.87
N GLY A 59 5.68 -12.30 -9.58
CA GLY A 59 6.43 -13.38 -10.26
C GLY A 59 5.77 -13.88 -11.55
N HIS A 60 4.52 -13.51 -11.85
CA HIS A 60 3.85 -13.95 -13.08
C HIS A 60 4.46 -13.34 -14.34
N VAL A 61 4.49 -14.14 -15.40
CA VAL A 61 4.89 -13.70 -16.74
C VAL A 61 3.72 -12.98 -17.41
N GLY A 62 3.97 -11.86 -18.07
CA GLY A 62 2.97 -11.10 -18.80
C GLY A 62 3.08 -9.59 -18.55
N ALA A 63 2.50 -8.80 -19.41
CA ALA A 63 2.57 -7.35 -19.31
C ALA A 63 1.77 -6.80 -18.11
N GLY A 64 0.68 -7.46 -17.74
CA GLY A 64 -0.26 -6.98 -16.73
C GLY A 64 -1.17 -5.84 -17.22
N GLY A 65 -1.92 -5.26 -16.30
CA GLY A 65 -2.86 -4.19 -16.57
C GLY A 65 -2.19 -2.82 -16.67
N HIS A 66 -2.85 -1.89 -17.36
CA HIS A 66 -2.35 -0.54 -17.60
C HIS A 66 -3.41 0.55 -17.32
N SER A 67 -4.51 0.20 -16.67
CA SER A 67 -5.60 1.12 -16.41
C SER A 67 -5.63 1.58 -14.96
N LEU A 68 -5.91 2.86 -14.74
CA LEU A 68 -6.31 3.38 -13.45
C LEU A 68 -7.84 3.52 -13.43
N LEU A 69 -8.51 2.84 -12.51
CA LEU A 69 -9.96 2.72 -12.45
C LEU A 69 -10.50 3.74 -11.44
N GLN A 70 -11.28 4.72 -11.89
CA GLN A 70 -11.92 5.73 -11.04
C GLN A 70 -13.33 5.25 -10.65
N ILE A 71 -13.56 5.07 -9.37
CA ILE A 71 -14.83 4.59 -8.78
C ILE A 71 -15.44 5.71 -7.95
N ASP A 72 -16.70 6.07 -8.18
CA ASP A 72 -17.45 6.92 -7.27
C ASP A 72 -17.94 6.08 -6.09
N ILE A 73 -17.44 6.43 -4.90
CA ILE A 73 -17.62 5.64 -3.67
C ILE A 73 -19.08 5.60 -3.23
N ARG A 74 -19.83 6.71 -3.39
CA ARG A 74 -21.23 6.81 -2.96
C ARG A 74 -22.19 6.12 -3.92
N SER A 75 -22.03 6.35 -5.23
CA SER A 75 -22.86 5.69 -6.24
C SER A 75 -22.44 4.26 -6.51
N ARG A 76 -21.24 3.84 -6.06
CA ARG A 76 -20.67 2.50 -6.22
C ARG A 76 -20.49 2.11 -7.69
N GLN A 77 -20.09 3.07 -8.52
CA GLN A 77 -19.97 2.88 -9.96
C GLN A 77 -18.56 3.15 -10.45
N LEU A 78 -18.09 2.36 -11.41
CA LEU A 78 -16.92 2.69 -12.21
C LEU A 78 -17.29 3.88 -13.11
N VAL A 79 -16.70 5.03 -12.79
CA VAL A 79 -16.96 6.28 -13.54
C VAL A 79 -16.13 6.31 -14.81
N ARG A 80 -14.89 5.87 -14.72
CA ARG A 80 -13.92 5.99 -15.80
C ARG A 80 -12.76 5.01 -15.64
N SER A 81 -12.23 4.55 -16.76
CA SER A 81 -10.94 3.89 -16.87
C SER A 81 -9.95 4.82 -17.56
N ILE A 82 -8.84 5.14 -16.92
CA ILE A 82 -7.79 6.00 -17.47
C ILE A 82 -6.71 5.08 -18.01
N ASP A 83 -6.47 5.14 -19.31
CA ASP A 83 -5.41 4.36 -19.96
C ASP A 83 -4.04 5.01 -19.70
N LEU A 84 -3.16 4.27 -19.04
CA LEU A 84 -1.79 4.71 -18.75
C LEU A 84 -0.74 3.98 -19.61
N SER A 85 -1.16 3.35 -20.72
CA SER A 85 -0.22 2.73 -21.66
C SER A 85 0.91 3.69 -22.05
N PRO A 86 2.16 3.23 -22.19
CA PRO A 86 2.62 1.84 -22.17
C PRO A 86 3.04 1.34 -20.77
N PHE A 87 2.56 1.97 -19.70
CA PHE A 87 2.96 1.70 -18.33
C PHE A 87 2.04 0.63 -17.73
N ASN A 88 2.59 -0.55 -17.49
CA ASN A 88 1.85 -1.73 -17.07
C ASN A 88 2.14 -2.11 -15.63
N ARG A 89 1.34 -3.02 -15.06
CA ARG A 89 1.41 -3.48 -13.68
C ARG A 89 1.40 -2.29 -12.71
N LEU A 90 0.26 -1.57 -12.71
CA LEU A 90 0.07 -0.44 -11.81
C LEU A 90 -0.13 -0.99 -10.39
N HIS A 91 0.95 -0.96 -9.59
CA HIS A 91 0.95 -1.53 -8.25
C HIS A 91 0.86 -0.43 -7.19
N GLY A 92 1.96 0.19 -6.81
CA GLY A 92 1.96 1.25 -5.80
C GLY A 92 1.14 2.46 -6.24
N LEU A 93 0.21 2.91 -5.40
CA LEU A 93 -0.57 4.13 -5.59
C LEU A 93 -0.47 5.01 -4.34
N GLN A 94 -0.26 6.30 -4.51
CA GLN A 94 -0.27 7.30 -3.45
C GLN A 94 -0.95 8.57 -3.93
N MET A 95 -1.44 9.37 -2.99
CA MET A 95 -2.00 10.68 -3.26
C MET A 95 -1.35 11.70 -2.33
N ASP A 96 -1.01 12.87 -2.85
CA ASP A 96 -0.46 13.95 -2.04
C ASP A 96 -1.57 14.86 -1.45
N GLU A 97 -1.17 15.84 -0.67
CA GLU A 97 -2.12 16.77 -0.01
C GLU A 97 -2.86 17.71 -0.98
N GLN A 98 -2.49 17.74 -2.26
CA GLN A 98 -3.19 18.46 -3.32
C GLN A 98 -4.08 17.54 -4.19
N ASP A 99 -4.32 16.30 -3.77
CA ASP A 99 -5.06 15.29 -4.53
C ASP A 99 -4.44 14.95 -5.91
N ARG A 100 -3.11 15.12 -6.06
CA ARG A 100 -2.39 14.62 -7.22
C ARG A 100 -2.10 13.13 -7.00
N LEU A 101 -2.35 12.32 -8.01
CA LEU A 101 -2.19 10.88 -7.92
C LEU A 101 -0.85 10.46 -8.51
N TYR A 102 -0.16 9.60 -7.76
CA TYR A 102 1.09 8.96 -8.17
C TYR A 102 0.86 7.47 -8.31
N ALA A 103 1.29 6.90 -9.44
CA ALA A 103 1.14 5.48 -9.76
C ALA A 103 2.49 4.90 -10.17
N LEU A 104 2.84 3.74 -9.63
CA LEU A 104 4.08 3.05 -9.97
C LEU A 104 3.82 1.93 -10.96
N SER A 105 4.43 2.02 -12.15
CA SER A 105 4.47 0.92 -13.10
C SER A 105 5.61 -0.01 -12.74
N GLU A 106 5.28 -1.19 -12.21
CA GLU A 106 6.27 -2.18 -11.83
C GLU A 106 7.07 -2.70 -13.03
N GLU A 107 6.38 -2.96 -14.14
CA GLU A 107 6.99 -3.54 -15.34
C GLU A 107 7.94 -2.56 -16.05
N LYS A 108 7.60 -1.26 -16.06
CA LYS A 108 8.44 -0.23 -16.70
C LYS A 108 9.39 0.48 -15.72
N ALA A 109 9.29 0.21 -14.43
CA ALA A 109 10.04 0.92 -13.39
C ALA A 109 9.93 2.45 -13.52
N MET A 110 8.70 2.93 -13.66
CA MET A 110 8.38 4.35 -13.85
C MET A 110 7.35 4.80 -12.81
N LEU A 111 7.62 5.94 -12.19
CA LEU A 111 6.65 6.65 -11.36
C LEU A 111 5.91 7.68 -12.20
N LEU A 112 4.59 7.55 -12.25
CA LEU A 112 3.67 8.36 -13.04
C LEU A 112 2.98 9.37 -12.14
N VAL A 113 2.65 10.56 -12.67
CA VAL A 113 1.88 11.59 -11.96
C VAL A 113 0.69 12.03 -12.80
N LEU A 114 -0.48 12.06 -12.17
CA LEU A 114 -1.69 12.70 -12.65
C LEU A 114 -1.96 13.94 -11.80
N ASP A 115 -1.96 15.12 -12.40
CA ASP A 115 -2.13 16.40 -11.69
C ASP A 115 -3.59 16.60 -11.22
N SER A 116 -4.53 16.07 -11.98
CA SER A 116 -5.96 16.11 -11.72
C SER A 116 -6.59 14.77 -12.11
N PRO A 117 -6.45 13.72 -11.28
CA PRO A 117 -6.84 12.37 -11.67
C PRO A 117 -8.32 12.22 -12.05
N SER A 118 -9.20 13.10 -11.55
CA SER A 118 -10.61 13.14 -11.95
C SER A 118 -10.85 13.68 -13.38
N ARG A 119 -9.85 14.31 -14.02
CA ARG A 119 -9.96 14.94 -15.36
C ARG A 119 -8.91 14.42 -16.33
N ASP A 120 -7.74 14.06 -15.84
CA ASP A 120 -6.63 13.62 -16.70
C ASP A 120 -6.98 12.32 -17.42
N THR A 121 -6.59 12.24 -18.70
CA THR A 121 -6.79 11.06 -19.56
C THR A 121 -5.50 10.26 -19.75
N ALA A 122 -4.39 10.77 -19.26
CA ALA A 122 -3.07 10.15 -19.30
C ALA A 122 -2.21 10.72 -18.17
N ALA A 123 -1.08 10.07 -17.87
CA ALA A 123 -0.09 10.61 -16.97
C ALA A 123 0.48 11.92 -17.50
N ARG A 124 0.61 12.91 -16.64
CA ARG A 124 1.21 14.22 -16.98
C ARG A 124 2.73 14.18 -16.91
N ARG A 125 3.26 13.30 -16.07
CA ARG A 125 4.69 13.09 -15.87
C ARG A 125 4.96 11.61 -15.74
N ALA A 126 6.15 11.20 -16.13
CA ALA A 126 6.70 9.89 -15.90
C ALA A 126 8.20 10.04 -15.65
N VAL A 127 8.66 9.58 -14.48
CA VAL A 127 10.08 9.62 -14.12
C VAL A 127 10.57 8.22 -13.78
N PRO A 128 11.83 7.87 -14.10
CA PRO A 128 12.38 6.58 -13.70
C PRO A 128 12.36 6.40 -12.18
N SER A 129 11.91 5.24 -11.72
CA SER A 129 11.97 4.89 -10.29
C SER A 129 13.38 4.55 -9.81
N GLY A 130 14.30 4.29 -10.72
CA GLY A 130 15.71 4.07 -10.43
C GLY A 130 16.08 2.64 -10.02
N GLY A 131 15.18 1.68 -10.16
CA GLY A 131 15.45 0.28 -9.81
C GLY A 131 14.79 -0.71 -10.76
N VAL A 132 14.77 -1.99 -10.35
CA VAL A 132 14.17 -3.10 -11.12
C VAL A 132 13.05 -3.70 -10.30
N GLN A 133 11.90 -3.90 -10.94
CA GLN A 133 10.67 -4.36 -10.30
C GLN A 133 10.29 -3.43 -9.12
N SER A 134 10.09 -2.16 -9.46
CA SER A 134 9.67 -1.14 -8.51
C SER A 134 8.21 -1.38 -8.14
N HIS A 135 7.97 -1.77 -6.90
CA HIS A 135 6.70 -2.37 -6.47
C HIS A 135 5.81 -1.40 -5.70
N LEU A 136 6.38 -0.80 -4.67
CA LEU A 136 5.73 0.18 -3.82
C LEU A 136 6.61 1.42 -3.67
N PHE A 137 6.03 2.49 -3.17
CA PHE A 137 6.78 3.71 -2.85
C PHE A 137 6.15 4.47 -1.69
N ALA A 138 6.98 5.14 -0.91
CA ALA A 138 6.55 6.18 0.01
C ALA A 138 6.58 7.53 -0.72
N LEU A 139 5.64 8.41 -0.38
CA LEU A 139 5.53 9.75 -0.96
C LEU A 139 5.51 10.78 0.17
N THR A 140 6.27 11.89 0.04
CA THR A 140 6.12 13.03 0.92
C THR A 140 4.75 13.68 0.72
N ARG A 141 4.19 14.30 1.76
CA ARG A 141 2.85 14.91 1.73
C ARG A 141 2.70 15.98 0.65
N ASP A 142 3.77 16.72 0.40
CA ASP A 142 3.84 17.73 -0.67
C ASP A 142 4.03 17.13 -2.08
N GLY A 143 4.22 15.82 -2.19
CA GLY A 143 4.44 15.11 -3.45
C GLY A 143 5.79 15.39 -4.13
N GLN A 144 6.72 16.10 -3.47
CA GLN A 144 7.99 16.49 -4.09
C GLN A 144 9.04 15.38 -4.10
N THR A 145 8.92 14.41 -3.20
CA THR A 145 9.88 13.31 -3.09
C THR A 145 9.15 11.98 -2.94
N ALA A 146 9.60 10.98 -3.67
CA ALA A 146 9.17 9.60 -3.51
C ALA A 146 10.35 8.68 -3.25
N PHE A 147 10.10 7.59 -2.51
CA PHE A 147 11.07 6.55 -2.19
C PHE A 147 10.52 5.22 -2.70
N CYS A 148 11.09 4.69 -3.79
CA CYS A 148 10.62 3.49 -4.45
C CYS A 148 11.31 2.23 -3.92
N MET A 149 10.54 1.23 -3.49
CA MET A 149 11.02 -0.10 -3.11
C MET A 149 11.18 -0.96 -4.36
N ASN A 150 12.41 -1.38 -4.64
CA ASN A 150 12.76 -2.10 -5.86
C ASN A 150 13.13 -3.55 -5.52
N LEU A 151 12.23 -4.48 -5.82
CA LEU A 151 12.31 -5.86 -5.32
C LEU A 151 13.52 -6.62 -5.84
N LEU A 152 13.85 -6.50 -7.14
CA LEU A 152 14.91 -7.30 -7.77
C LEU A 152 16.27 -6.61 -7.78
N SER A 153 16.34 -5.29 -7.79
CA SER A 153 17.62 -4.59 -7.60
C SER A 153 18.01 -4.47 -6.12
N HIS A 154 17.14 -4.88 -5.19
CA HIS A 154 17.37 -4.82 -3.75
C HIS A 154 17.75 -3.43 -3.26
N THR A 155 17.08 -2.41 -3.79
CA THR A 155 17.35 -1.01 -3.48
C THR A 155 16.09 -0.28 -3.06
N VAL A 156 16.26 0.77 -2.27
CA VAL A 156 15.32 1.88 -2.13
C VAL A 156 15.90 3.07 -2.85
N THR A 157 15.12 3.68 -3.72
CA THR A 157 15.58 4.83 -4.51
C THR A 157 14.77 6.07 -4.21
N LYS A 158 15.45 7.17 -3.91
CA LYS A 158 14.86 8.50 -3.79
C LYS A 158 14.73 9.12 -5.17
N VAL A 159 13.53 9.57 -5.52
CA VAL A 159 13.24 10.25 -6.79
C VAL A 159 12.47 11.54 -6.53
N ARG A 160 12.54 12.48 -7.48
CA ARG A 160 11.78 13.75 -7.45
C ARG A 160 10.87 13.82 -8.67
N PRO A 161 9.57 13.51 -8.53
CA PRO A 161 8.65 13.42 -9.67
C PRO A 161 8.50 14.73 -10.47
N TRP A 162 8.82 15.86 -9.82
CA TRP A 162 8.71 17.21 -10.41
C TRP A 162 10.01 17.74 -10.98
N ASP A 163 11.13 17.06 -10.76
CA ASP A 163 12.45 17.40 -11.29
C ASP A 163 12.95 16.27 -12.20
N PRO A 164 12.69 16.35 -13.52
CA PRO A 164 13.08 15.33 -14.48
C PRO A 164 14.59 15.19 -14.66
N LEU A 165 15.38 16.14 -14.14
CA LEU A 165 16.84 16.10 -14.18
C LEU A 165 17.45 15.48 -12.92
N PHE A 166 16.63 15.21 -11.89
CA PHE A 166 17.09 14.56 -10.67
C PHE A 166 17.42 13.09 -10.93
N ALA A 167 18.70 12.75 -10.81
CA ALA A 167 19.12 11.35 -10.89
C ALA A 167 18.69 10.60 -9.60
N PRO A 168 18.02 9.43 -9.72
CA PRO A 168 17.63 8.64 -8.56
C PRO A 168 18.84 8.31 -7.65
N VAL A 169 18.68 8.52 -6.33
CA VAL A 169 19.68 8.17 -5.33
C VAL A 169 19.32 6.85 -4.68
N ALA A 170 20.19 5.86 -4.79
CA ALA A 170 19.94 4.51 -4.30
C ALA A 170 20.52 4.27 -2.90
N CYS A 171 19.77 3.51 -2.08
CA CYS A 171 20.22 2.90 -0.84
C CYS A 171 20.01 1.37 -0.96
N HIS A 172 20.92 0.57 -0.35
CA HIS A 172 20.82 -0.89 -0.27
C HIS A 172 20.48 -1.30 1.17
N PRO A 173 19.19 -1.33 1.54
CA PRO A 173 18.78 -1.56 2.94
C PRO A 173 18.82 -3.05 3.33
N GLY A 174 18.79 -3.92 2.36
CA GLY A 174 18.69 -5.38 2.48
C GLY A 174 18.09 -5.98 1.22
N GLN A 175 17.80 -7.29 1.25
CA GLN A 175 17.28 -7.99 0.09
C GLN A 175 15.74 -7.95 0.04
N LYS A 176 15.21 -7.60 -1.14
CA LYS A 176 13.78 -7.51 -1.44
C LYS A 176 13.04 -6.55 -0.51
N PRO A 177 13.38 -5.24 -0.52
CA PRO A 177 12.65 -4.23 0.23
C PRO A 177 11.23 -4.09 -0.33
N GLU A 178 10.19 -4.09 0.54
CA GLU A 178 8.81 -4.00 0.09
C GLU A 178 7.93 -3.11 0.98
N GLY A 179 7.73 -3.48 2.26
CA GLY A 179 6.93 -2.68 3.19
C GLY A 179 7.63 -1.38 3.58
N PHE A 180 6.86 -0.33 3.74
CA PHE A 180 7.40 0.98 4.05
C PHE A 180 6.46 1.81 4.95
N ALA A 181 7.04 2.78 5.67
CA ALA A 181 6.33 3.91 6.26
C ALA A 181 7.28 5.12 6.38
N LEU A 182 6.74 6.33 6.22
CA LEU A 182 7.46 7.57 6.56
C LEU A 182 7.10 8.01 7.97
N SER A 183 8.09 8.51 8.71
CA SER A 183 7.85 9.22 9.98
C SER A 183 7.01 10.47 9.75
N ALA A 184 6.33 10.97 10.80
CA ALA A 184 5.48 12.15 10.70
C ALA A 184 6.22 13.42 10.25
N ASP A 185 7.52 13.53 10.54
CA ASP A 185 8.40 14.61 10.09
C ASP A 185 9.07 14.32 8.74
N GLU A 186 8.76 13.16 8.12
CA GLU A 186 9.28 12.69 6.83
C GLU A 186 10.82 12.53 6.77
N ARG A 187 11.51 12.53 7.94
CA ARG A 187 12.97 12.43 8.02
C ARG A 187 13.48 11.00 8.15
N THR A 188 12.58 10.05 8.42
CA THR A 188 12.92 8.63 8.54
C THR A 188 11.97 7.81 7.66
N LEU A 189 12.56 7.00 6.78
CA LEU A 189 11.84 5.98 6.04
C LEU A 189 12.11 4.62 6.70
N TYR A 190 11.05 3.98 7.16
CA TYR A 190 11.08 2.60 7.64
C TYR A 190 10.84 1.65 6.49
N VAL A 191 11.62 0.57 6.41
CA VAL A 191 11.50 -0.43 5.34
C VAL A 191 11.63 -1.84 5.90
N SER A 192 10.78 -2.75 5.44
CA SER A 192 10.92 -4.18 5.67
C SER A 192 11.59 -4.86 4.47
N ASN A 193 12.59 -5.71 4.73
CA ASN A 193 13.34 -6.45 3.73
C ASN A 193 12.98 -7.93 3.81
N ARG A 194 12.18 -8.41 2.87
CA ARG A 194 11.57 -9.73 2.90
C ARG A 194 12.58 -10.87 2.99
N TRP A 195 13.59 -10.84 2.13
CA TRP A 195 14.58 -11.95 2.04
C TRP A 195 15.70 -11.83 3.06
N SER A 196 16.04 -10.62 3.48
CA SER A 196 17.01 -10.42 4.57
C SER A 196 16.38 -10.62 5.95
N GLN A 197 15.03 -10.64 6.03
CA GLN A 197 14.29 -10.73 7.31
C GLN A 197 14.75 -9.64 8.29
N THR A 198 14.75 -8.38 7.81
CA THR A 198 15.17 -7.21 8.59
C THR A 198 14.19 -6.07 8.47
N LEU A 199 14.14 -5.25 9.52
CA LEU A 199 13.57 -3.91 9.48
C LEU A 199 14.70 -2.89 9.55
N VAL A 200 14.58 -1.83 8.75
CA VAL A 200 15.56 -0.76 8.72
C VAL A 200 14.91 0.61 8.85
N ALA A 201 15.65 1.55 9.44
CA ALA A 201 15.34 2.97 9.39
C ALA A 201 16.39 3.67 8.51
N ILE A 202 15.94 4.38 7.50
CA ILE A 202 16.76 5.11 6.53
C ILE A 202 16.58 6.61 6.76
N ASP A 203 17.64 7.37 6.75
CA ASP A 203 17.60 8.82 6.71
C ASP A 203 17.17 9.28 5.31
N THR A 204 16.07 10.04 5.22
CA THR A 204 15.48 10.43 3.93
C THR A 204 16.29 11.48 3.19
N GLU A 205 17.12 12.27 3.89
CA GLU A 205 17.98 13.26 3.26
C GLU A 205 19.22 12.61 2.64
N THR A 206 19.94 11.84 3.45
CA THR A 206 21.22 11.22 3.07
C THR A 206 21.10 9.88 2.39
N MET A 207 19.93 9.23 2.46
CA MET A 207 19.67 7.85 2.00
C MET A 207 20.58 6.81 2.68
N GLN A 208 21.00 7.05 3.92
CA GLN A 208 21.82 6.13 4.70
C GLN A 208 20.97 5.34 5.69
N VAL A 209 21.26 4.06 5.86
CA VAL A 209 20.65 3.20 6.89
C VAL A 209 21.18 3.65 8.26
N LYS A 210 20.27 4.11 9.13
CA LYS A 210 20.58 4.51 10.53
C LYS A 210 20.50 3.33 11.49
N THR A 211 19.56 2.43 11.27
CA THR A 211 19.28 1.29 12.15
C THR A 211 18.87 0.09 11.29
N CYS A 212 19.37 -1.09 11.64
CA CYS A 212 18.96 -2.35 11.05
C CYS A 212 18.80 -3.37 12.17
N VAL A 213 17.64 -4.04 12.22
CA VAL A 213 17.34 -5.08 13.19
C VAL A 213 16.81 -6.32 12.49
N ALA A 214 17.00 -7.50 13.10
CA ALA A 214 16.36 -8.71 12.61
C ALA A 214 14.84 -8.63 12.81
N SER A 215 14.11 -9.21 11.87
CA SER A 215 12.66 -9.34 11.88
C SER A 215 12.25 -10.81 11.76
N ARG A 216 10.95 -11.03 11.68
CA ARG A 216 10.34 -12.34 11.48
C ARG A 216 10.47 -12.80 10.01
N ASP A 217 9.97 -14.01 9.71
CA ASP A 217 10.02 -14.57 8.36
C ASP A 217 9.12 -13.81 7.39
N ASP A 218 9.71 -13.41 6.27
CA ASP A 218 9.08 -12.70 5.15
C ASP A 218 8.26 -11.44 5.58
N PRO A 219 8.89 -10.42 6.21
CA PRO A 219 8.21 -9.19 6.61
C PRO A 219 7.82 -8.39 5.36
N THR A 220 6.51 -8.39 5.02
CA THR A 220 6.04 -7.93 3.71
C THR A 220 5.56 -6.48 3.73
N ARG A 221 4.68 -6.13 4.67
CA ARG A 221 4.14 -4.77 4.78
C ARG A 221 4.46 -4.17 6.14
N LEU A 222 4.56 -2.84 6.17
CA LEU A 222 4.87 -2.08 7.37
C LEU A 222 3.97 -0.84 7.42
N TYR A 223 3.33 -0.61 8.57
CA TYR A 223 2.37 0.47 8.75
C TYR A 223 2.64 1.21 10.05
N LEU A 224 2.90 2.50 9.98
CA LEU A 224 3.09 3.36 11.15
C LEU A 224 1.74 3.82 11.69
N GLN A 225 1.49 3.67 13.00
CA GLN A 225 0.31 4.23 13.63
C GLN A 225 0.33 5.76 13.59
N ALA A 226 -0.85 6.38 13.65
CA ALA A 226 -0.99 7.83 13.55
C ALA A 226 -0.27 8.62 14.65
N ASP A 227 -0.04 7.99 15.82
CA ASP A 227 0.74 8.59 16.91
C ASP A 227 2.26 8.58 16.65
N GLY A 228 2.70 7.87 15.61
CA GLY A 228 4.11 7.74 15.25
C GLY A 228 4.94 6.86 16.18
N LEU A 229 4.35 6.22 17.19
CA LEU A 229 5.09 5.50 18.24
C LEU A 229 5.26 4.01 17.93
N ARG A 230 4.30 3.41 17.22
CA ARG A 230 4.29 1.97 16.94
C ARG A 230 4.08 1.72 15.46
N MET A 231 4.65 0.61 15.00
CA MET A 231 4.42 0.07 13.67
C MET A 231 3.84 -1.32 13.75
N LEU A 232 2.97 -1.68 12.82
CA LEU A 232 2.53 -3.05 12.58
C LEU A 232 3.27 -3.57 11.35
N VAL A 233 3.83 -4.77 11.47
CA VAL A 233 4.54 -5.46 10.38
C VAL A 233 3.82 -6.77 10.10
N THR A 234 3.43 -6.99 8.84
CA THR A 234 2.88 -8.28 8.41
C THR A 234 4.03 -9.23 8.08
N ASN A 235 4.14 -10.33 8.79
CA ASN A 235 5.13 -11.38 8.55
C ASN A 235 4.45 -12.49 7.74
N TYR A 236 4.55 -12.38 6.41
CA TYR A 236 3.82 -13.22 5.46
C TYR A 236 4.22 -14.70 5.57
N GLY A 237 5.51 -14.99 5.73
CA GLY A 237 6.03 -16.35 5.88
C GLY A 237 5.59 -17.00 7.18
N GLU A 238 5.60 -16.26 8.28
CA GLU A 238 5.28 -16.76 9.62
C GLU A 238 3.78 -16.70 9.96
N ARG A 239 2.96 -16.06 9.11
CA ARG A 239 1.51 -15.85 9.33
C ARG A 239 1.24 -15.15 10.66
N SER A 240 1.87 -14.00 10.84
CA SER A 240 1.82 -13.24 12.07
C SER A 240 1.87 -11.73 11.85
N LEU A 241 1.54 -10.98 12.90
CA LEU A 241 1.78 -9.55 13.02
C LEU A 241 2.82 -9.30 14.10
N SER A 242 3.79 -8.44 13.84
CA SER A 242 4.64 -7.84 14.85
C SER A 242 4.20 -6.41 15.15
N ILE A 243 4.12 -6.07 16.42
CA ILE A 243 3.98 -4.70 16.90
C ILE A 243 5.38 -4.22 17.29
N VAL A 244 5.87 -3.18 16.66
CA VAL A 244 7.25 -2.71 16.75
C VAL A 244 7.29 -1.26 17.23
N ASP A 245 8.20 -0.97 18.15
CA ASP A 245 8.52 0.41 18.55
C ASP A 245 9.21 1.14 17.39
N SER A 246 8.69 2.29 16.98
CA SER A 246 9.17 2.99 15.78
C SER A 246 10.56 3.61 15.97
N LEU A 247 10.93 3.98 17.20
CA LEU A 247 12.22 4.64 17.50
C LEU A 247 13.37 3.62 17.51
N THR A 248 13.14 2.48 18.14
CA THR A 248 14.18 1.46 18.38
C THR A 248 14.13 0.28 17.42
N LEU A 249 13.03 0.14 16.66
CA LEU A 249 12.66 -1.01 15.84
C LEU A 249 12.53 -2.33 16.63
N LYS A 250 12.45 -2.25 17.95
CA LYS A 250 12.30 -3.42 18.79
C LYS A 250 10.88 -3.96 18.76
N GLU A 251 10.73 -5.27 18.60
CA GLU A 251 9.44 -5.94 18.72
C GLU A 251 8.91 -5.83 20.14
N LEU A 252 7.68 -5.32 20.29
CA LEU A 252 6.97 -5.16 21.54
C LEU A 252 5.98 -6.32 21.79
N ALA A 253 5.37 -6.81 20.72
CA ALA A 253 4.45 -7.93 20.76
C ALA A 253 4.44 -8.66 19.40
N HIS A 254 4.02 -9.92 19.44
CA HIS A 254 3.91 -10.80 18.28
C HIS A 254 2.60 -11.60 18.39
N VAL A 255 1.81 -11.62 17.32
CA VAL A 255 0.46 -12.21 17.31
C VAL A 255 0.29 -13.07 16.06
N SER A 256 -0.09 -14.33 16.25
CA SER A 256 -0.43 -15.22 15.13
C SER A 256 -1.72 -14.76 14.45
N THR A 257 -1.72 -14.73 13.12
CA THR A 257 -2.90 -14.44 12.30
C THR A 257 -3.61 -15.70 11.81
N GLY A 258 -2.95 -16.86 11.93
CA GLY A 258 -3.45 -18.14 11.43
C GLY A 258 -3.36 -18.29 9.91
N ALA A 259 -3.43 -17.20 9.16
CA ALA A 259 -3.29 -17.10 7.72
C ALA A 259 -2.28 -16.01 7.37
N ARG A 260 -1.86 -15.88 6.11
CA ARG A 260 -0.91 -14.85 5.70
C ARG A 260 -1.56 -13.48 5.69
N ALA A 261 -0.98 -12.53 6.42
CA ALA A 261 -1.43 -11.14 6.41
C ALA A 261 -0.87 -10.43 5.18
N ILE A 262 -1.76 -9.97 4.30
CA ILE A 262 -1.42 -9.36 3.00
C ILE A 262 -1.25 -7.84 3.16
N ALA A 263 -2.25 -7.19 3.74
CA ALA A 263 -2.28 -5.75 3.95
C ALA A 263 -3.06 -5.43 5.24
N LEU A 264 -2.99 -4.18 5.68
CA LEU A 264 -3.87 -3.68 6.73
C LEU A 264 -4.21 -2.20 6.53
N SER A 265 -5.29 -1.77 7.18
CA SER A 265 -5.61 -0.35 7.32
C SER A 265 -6.02 -0.04 8.75
N PHE A 266 -5.72 1.17 9.22
CA PHE A 266 -6.18 1.63 10.53
C PHE A 266 -7.57 2.22 10.45
N HIS A 267 -8.35 2.02 11.50
CA HIS A 267 -9.58 2.79 11.69
C HIS A 267 -9.24 4.26 11.96
N PRO A 268 -9.92 5.25 11.34
CA PRO A 268 -9.53 6.66 11.45
C PRO A 268 -9.64 7.24 12.87
N THR A 269 -10.50 6.68 13.73
CA THR A 269 -10.79 7.24 15.05
C THR A 269 -10.78 6.22 16.19
N ARG A 270 -10.88 4.92 15.91
CA ARG A 270 -10.86 3.83 16.91
C ARG A 270 -9.49 3.15 16.94
N ALA A 271 -9.10 2.59 18.07
CA ALA A 271 -7.86 1.81 18.22
C ALA A 271 -8.00 0.41 17.58
N LEU A 272 -8.34 0.38 16.30
CA LEU A 272 -8.55 -0.83 15.50
C LEU A 272 -7.73 -0.81 14.20
N ALA A 273 -7.35 -1.99 13.74
CA ALA A 273 -6.83 -2.20 12.39
C ALA A 273 -7.61 -3.34 11.70
N TYR A 274 -7.78 -3.22 10.39
CA TYR A 274 -8.40 -4.24 9.55
C TYR A 274 -7.31 -4.95 8.78
N VAL A 275 -7.10 -6.22 9.07
CA VAL A 275 -5.98 -7.03 8.54
C VAL A 275 -6.52 -7.99 7.50
N SER A 276 -6.16 -7.78 6.25
CA SER A 276 -6.50 -8.65 5.12
C SER A 276 -5.69 -9.94 5.16
N LEU A 277 -6.36 -11.08 5.09
CA LEU A 277 -5.78 -12.42 5.22
C LEU A 277 -6.00 -13.25 3.94
N ASP A 278 -5.02 -14.08 3.56
CA ASP A 278 -5.07 -14.91 2.34
C ASP A 278 -6.08 -16.09 2.39
N ASP A 279 -6.80 -16.21 3.49
CA ASP A 279 -7.87 -17.20 3.69
C ASP A 279 -9.28 -16.59 3.57
N ASP A 280 -9.42 -15.52 2.77
CA ASP A 280 -10.67 -14.87 2.44
C ASP A 280 -11.38 -14.20 3.64
N ARG A 281 -10.60 -13.62 4.55
CA ARG A 281 -11.09 -12.87 5.71
C ARG A 281 -10.35 -11.55 5.91
N VAL A 282 -11.04 -10.61 6.54
CA VAL A 282 -10.42 -9.44 7.16
C VAL A 282 -10.55 -9.56 8.68
N GLY A 283 -9.42 -9.60 9.38
CA GLY A 283 -9.38 -9.63 10.85
C GLY A 283 -9.56 -8.23 11.42
N ILE A 284 -10.38 -8.09 12.46
CA ILE A 284 -10.55 -6.85 13.24
C ILE A 284 -9.57 -6.92 14.39
N PHE A 285 -8.46 -6.22 14.28
CA PHE A 285 -7.36 -6.26 15.25
C PHE A 285 -7.44 -5.06 16.19
N ASN A 286 -7.49 -5.35 17.49
CA ASN A 286 -7.52 -4.35 18.56
C ASN A 286 -6.09 -3.92 18.90
N LEU A 287 -5.77 -2.65 18.67
CA LEU A 287 -4.43 -2.09 18.88
C LEU A 287 -4.07 -1.92 20.37
N ALA A 288 -5.07 -1.91 21.27
CA ALA A 288 -4.85 -1.77 22.71
C ALA A 288 -4.57 -3.12 23.38
N SER A 289 -5.36 -4.16 23.06
CA SER A 289 -5.18 -5.50 23.60
C SER A 289 -4.16 -6.35 22.84
N CYS A 290 -3.86 -5.97 21.60
CA CYS A 290 -3.09 -6.77 20.64
C CYS A 290 -3.75 -8.14 20.34
N GLU A 291 -5.06 -8.18 20.22
CA GLU A 291 -5.86 -9.37 19.94
C GLU A 291 -6.83 -9.13 18.78
N PHE A 292 -7.31 -10.19 18.15
CA PHE A 292 -8.38 -10.12 17.17
C PHE A 292 -9.74 -10.17 17.85
N ASP A 293 -10.54 -9.12 17.71
CA ASP A 293 -11.91 -9.02 18.23
C ASP A 293 -12.92 -9.81 17.36
N GLY A 294 -12.57 -10.11 16.11
CA GLY A 294 -13.43 -10.82 15.18
C GLY A 294 -12.91 -10.83 13.75
N TYR A 295 -13.73 -11.33 12.83
CA TYR A 295 -13.39 -11.44 11.41
C TYR A 295 -14.59 -11.12 10.53
N ILE A 296 -14.32 -10.47 9.40
CA ILE A 296 -15.27 -10.24 8.31
C ILE A 296 -14.96 -11.26 7.22
N ALA A 297 -15.95 -12.08 6.83
CA ALA A 297 -15.83 -12.98 5.68
C ALA A 297 -15.87 -12.16 4.38
N THR A 298 -14.92 -12.39 3.50
CA THR A 298 -14.75 -11.66 2.24
C THR A 298 -14.87 -12.58 1.03
N GLN A 299 -14.69 -12.04 -0.17
CA GLN A 299 -14.40 -12.82 -1.35
C GLN A 299 -12.89 -13.11 -1.42
N ARG A 300 -12.47 -13.76 -2.52
CA ARG A 300 -11.11 -14.29 -2.66
C ARG A 300 -10.04 -13.21 -2.61
N GLU A 301 -9.09 -13.42 -1.69
CA GLU A 301 -7.88 -12.64 -1.48
C GLU A 301 -8.16 -11.15 -1.27
N PRO A 302 -8.69 -10.78 -0.08
CA PRO A 302 -8.79 -9.39 0.33
C PRO A 302 -7.39 -8.77 0.39
N ASP A 303 -7.26 -7.54 -0.07
CA ASP A 303 -5.99 -6.83 -0.14
C ASP A 303 -6.11 -5.47 0.56
N VAL A 304 -5.80 -4.38 -0.11
CA VAL A 304 -5.86 -3.04 0.46
C VAL A 304 -7.28 -2.66 0.83
N SER A 305 -7.41 -2.06 2.00
CA SER A 305 -8.68 -1.60 2.54
C SER A 305 -8.59 -0.17 3.09
N LYS A 306 -9.74 0.47 3.25
CA LYS A 306 -9.88 1.77 3.90
C LYS A 306 -11.26 1.91 4.52
N VAL A 307 -11.34 2.43 5.75
CA VAL A 307 -12.62 2.81 6.37
C VAL A 307 -13.02 4.23 5.93
N VAL A 308 -14.27 4.37 5.50
CA VAL A 308 -14.91 5.66 5.14
C VAL A 308 -16.26 5.79 5.82
N VAL A 309 -16.80 7.01 5.89
CA VAL A 309 -18.14 7.29 6.43
C VAL A 309 -19.08 7.69 5.29
N LEU A 310 -20.10 6.86 5.02
CA LEU A 310 -21.04 7.04 3.91
C LEU A 310 -22.45 7.38 4.36
#